data_9f644578c2b9c02990a300666af48b43
#
_entry.id   9f644578c2b9c02990a300666af48b43
#
_cell.length_a   1.000
_cell.length_b   1.000
_cell.length_c   1.000
_cell.angle_alpha   90.00
_cell.angle_beta   90.00
_cell.angle_gamma   90.00
#
_symmetry.space_group_name_H-M   'P 1'
#
loop_
_entity.id
_entity.type
_entity.pdbx_description
1 polymer ?
#
loop_
_entity_poly.entity_id
_entity_poly.type
_entity_poly.pdbx_seq_one_letter_code
_entity_poly.pdbx_strand_id
1 'polypeptide(L)'
;AIVLSPTRELAGQTFAVLRKIGKFHKFSAGLIIGGQNKNRKAEQNNDFQREQQSIPTTNILICTPGRLLQHLEQTPYFNVDAVQMLVLDEADRILDMGFRDQLVRILDYLPAQRQTLLFSATQTKDVKHLATLSINRKTVEYVGVHDQDDVVTPEQLKQSYVVVPIEHKLNCVYSFLKSHLKSKTIAFMATCF
;
A
#
# COMPACT_ATOMS: atom_id res chain seq x y z
N ALA A 1 -2.77 16.48 -2.18
CA ALA A 1 -1.84 15.40 -1.85
C ALA A 1 -2.35 14.07 -2.37
N ILE A 2 -1.44 13.18 -2.73
CA ILE A 2 -1.75 11.80 -3.16
C ILE A 2 -0.98 10.84 -2.27
N VAL A 3 -1.67 9.82 -1.75
CA VAL A 3 -1.09 8.73 -0.94
C VAL A 3 -1.32 7.41 -1.67
N LEU A 4 -0.25 6.72 -2.05
CA LEU A 4 -0.29 5.41 -2.69
C LEU A 4 -0.01 4.31 -1.68
N SER A 5 -0.91 3.33 -1.60
CA SER A 5 -0.76 2.13 -0.78
C SER A 5 -0.87 0.88 -1.65
N PRO A 6 -0.14 -0.21 -1.34
CA PRO A 6 -0.08 -1.41 -2.21
C PRO A 6 -1.41 -2.15 -2.31
N THR A 7 -2.20 -2.15 -1.25
CA THR A 7 -3.48 -2.87 -1.19
C THR A 7 -4.63 -1.95 -0.79
N ARG A 8 -5.85 -2.40 -1.10
CA ARG A 8 -7.10 -1.71 -0.75
C ARG A 8 -7.30 -1.62 0.75
N GLU A 9 -6.95 -2.68 1.43
CA GLU A 9 -7.05 -2.83 2.88
C GLU A 9 -6.17 -1.79 3.57
N LEU A 10 -4.92 -1.64 3.15
CA LEU A 10 -3.99 -0.65 3.67
C LEU A 10 -4.44 0.78 3.32
N ALA A 11 -4.85 1.03 2.09
CA ALA A 11 -5.44 2.31 1.71
C ALA A 11 -6.66 2.66 2.57
N GLY A 12 -7.53 1.69 2.84
CA GLY A 12 -8.69 1.85 3.72
C GLY A 12 -8.31 2.15 5.18
N GLN A 13 -7.28 1.52 5.71
CA GLN A 13 -6.77 1.79 7.06
C GLN A 13 -6.19 3.20 7.15
N THR A 14 -5.36 3.60 6.19
CA THR A 14 -4.80 4.95 6.11
C THR A 14 -5.90 6.00 6.01
N PHE A 15 -6.93 5.75 5.20
CA PHE A 15 -8.09 6.64 5.09
C PHE A 15 -8.88 6.75 6.41
N ALA A 16 -9.07 5.64 7.11
CA ALA A 16 -9.75 5.65 8.40
C ALA A 16 -8.98 6.45 9.47
N VAL A 17 -7.65 6.33 9.48
CA VAL A 17 -6.78 7.14 10.37
C VAL A 17 -6.86 8.62 9.97
N LEU A 18 -6.72 8.94 8.69
CA LEU A 18 -6.81 10.32 8.20
C LEU A 18 -8.13 10.98 8.60
N ARG A 19 -9.26 10.26 8.49
CA ARG A 19 -10.56 10.77 8.94
C ARG A 19 -10.63 11.05 10.43
N LYS A 20 -9.96 10.25 11.26
CA LYS A 20 -9.93 10.48 12.72
C LYS A 20 -9.12 11.71 13.08
N ILE A 21 -7.90 11.83 12.56
CA ILE A 21 -7.03 12.98 12.85
C ILE A 21 -7.51 14.26 12.16
N GLY A 22 -8.13 14.12 10.99
CA GLY A 22 -8.66 15.21 10.19
C GLY A 22 -9.98 15.81 10.70
N LYS A 23 -10.60 15.23 11.75
CA LYS A 23 -11.94 15.61 12.21
C LYS A 23 -12.10 17.12 12.49
N PHE A 24 -11.03 17.79 12.90
CA PHE A 24 -11.04 19.20 13.24
C PHE A 24 -10.38 20.11 12.18
N HIS A 25 -10.05 19.55 11.02
CA HIS A 25 -9.39 20.26 9.92
C HIS A 25 -10.34 20.42 8.73
N LYS A 26 -10.19 21.54 8.01
CA LYS A 26 -10.99 21.87 6.83
C LYS A 26 -10.29 21.33 5.57
N PHE A 27 -10.28 20.02 5.34
CA PHE A 27 -9.85 19.43 4.08
C PHE A 27 -10.78 18.26 3.70
N SER A 28 -10.87 17.98 2.41
CA SER A 28 -11.58 16.83 1.87
C SER A 28 -10.62 15.67 1.61
N ALA A 29 -11.05 14.45 1.90
CA ALA A 29 -10.28 13.23 1.65
C ALA A 29 -11.12 12.25 0.85
N GLY A 30 -10.52 11.62 -0.17
CA GLY A 30 -11.12 10.61 -1.03
C GLY A 30 -10.35 9.30 -0.98
N LEU A 31 -11.08 8.18 -1.06
CA LEU A 31 -10.54 6.84 -1.16
C LEU A 31 -10.80 6.26 -2.54
N ILE A 32 -9.75 5.93 -3.30
CA ILE A 32 -9.80 5.48 -4.69
C ILE A 32 -9.08 4.13 -4.81
N ILE A 33 -9.83 3.04 -4.74
CA ILE A 33 -9.23 1.69 -4.58
C ILE A 33 -9.71 0.63 -5.58
N GLY A 34 -10.61 0.98 -6.47
CA GLY A 34 -11.18 0.04 -7.45
C GLY A 34 -12.11 -1.03 -6.84
N GLY A 35 -12.96 -1.58 -7.67
CA GLY A 35 -14.00 -2.52 -7.26
C GLY A 35 -13.52 -3.90 -6.80
N GLN A 36 -14.26 -4.54 -5.90
CA GLN A 36 -13.88 -5.81 -5.27
C GLN A 36 -14.28 -7.07 -6.04
N ASN A 37 -15.22 -7.02 -6.97
CA ASN A 37 -15.76 -8.23 -7.57
C ASN A 37 -15.59 -8.26 -9.09
N LYS A 38 -14.73 -9.17 -9.57
CA LYS A 38 -14.59 -9.46 -11.02
C LYS A 38 -15.91 -9.88 -11.67
N ASN A 39 -16.86 -10.37 -10.89
CA ASN A 39 -18.14 -10.90 -11.38
C ASN A 39 -19.26 -9.84 -11.48
N ARG A 40 -19.03 -8.59 -11.08
CA ARG A 40 -20.05 -7.52 -11.08
C ARG A 40 -19.54 -6.27 -11.80
N LYS A 41 -19.35 -6.37 -13.13
CA LYS A 41 -18.91 -5.25 -13.98
C LYS A 41 -19.75 -3.97 -13.80
N ALA A 42 -21.03 -4.11 -13.54
CA ALA A 42 -21.93 -2.96 -13.33
C ALA A 42 -21.62 -2.19 -12.05
N GLU A 43 -21.27 -2.88 -10.94
CA GLU A 43 -20.88 -2.22 -9.68
C GLU A 43 -19.52 -1.51 -9.80
N GLN A 44 -18.57 -2.11 -10.53
CA GLN A 44 -17.28 -1.49 -10.80
C GLN A 44 -17.38 -0.17 -11.57
N ASN A 45 -18.29 -0.11 -12.55
CA ASN A 45 -18.54 1.12 -13.30
C ASN A 45 -19.20 2.20 -12.43
N ASN A 46 -20.13 1.82 -11.55
CA ASN A 46 -20.77 2.75 -10.63
C ASN A 46 -19.75 3.33 -9.62
N ASP A 47 -18.83 2.50 -9.09
CA ASP A 47 -17.78 2.97 -8.18
C ASP A 47 -16.82 3.92 -8.89
N PHE A 48 -16.43 3.59 -10.13
CA PHE A 48 -15.57 4.47 -10.92
C PHE A 48 -16.20 5.83 -11.21
N GLN A 49 -17.48 5.86 -11.59
CA GLN A 49 -18.20 7.10 -11.83
C GLN A 49 -18.36 7.95 -10.56
N ARG A 50 -18.62 7.33 -9.41
CA ARG A 50 -18.68 8.04 -8.12
C ARG A 50 -17.33 8.64 -7.74
N GLU A 51 -16.25 7.88 -7.93
CA GLU A 51 -14.89 8.36 -7.72
C GLU A 51 -14.58 9.55 -8.65
N GLN A 52 -14.93 9.47 -9.94
CA GLN A 52 -14.77 10.56 -10.90
C GLN A 52 -15.44 11.88 -10.44
N GLN A 53 -16.64 11.77 -9.88
CA GLN A 53 -17.38 12.95 -9.38
C GLN A 53 -16.74 13.58 -8.14
N SER A 54 -16.08 12.77 -7.29
CA SER A 54 -15.49 13.23 -6.04
C SER A 54 -14.09 13.81 -6.19
N ILE A 55 -13.33 13.36 -7.18
CA ILE A 55 -11.92 13.75 -7.39
C ILE A 55 -11.72 15.27 -7.45
N PRO A 56 -12.49 16.07 -8.23
CA PRO A 56 -12.24 17.49 -8.39
C PRO A 56 -12.33 18.30 -7.10
N THR A 57 -13.07 17.81 -6.11
CA THR A 57 -13.27 18.49 -4.82
C THR A 57 -12.42 17.92 -3.68
N THR A 58 -11.52 16.98 -4.00
CA THR A 58 -10.74 16.27 -3.00
C THR A 58 -9.33 16.83 -2.87
N ASN A 59 -8.95 17.20 -1.64
CA ASN A 59 -7.61 17.71 -1.33
C ASN A 59 -6.58 16.59 -1.12
N ILE A 60 -7.00 15.47 -0.52
CA ILE A 60 -6.14 14.32 -0.21
C ILE A 60 -6.75 13.06 -0.80
N LEU A 61 -6.09 12.47 -1.79
CA LEU A 61 -6.48 11.19 -2.40
C LEU A 61 -5.64 10.05 -1.81
N ILE A 62 -6.31 9.06 -1.23
CA ILE A 62 -5.69 7.80 -0.82
C ILE A 62 -6.10 6.73 -1.81
N CYS A 63 -5.14 6.06 -2.44
CA CYS A 63 -5.43 5.21 -3.58
C CYS A 63 -4.47 4.02 -3.72
N THR A 64 -4.89 3.06 -4.53
CA THR A 64 -4.01 2.00 -5.04
C THR A 64 -3.46 2.39 -6.42
N PRO A 65 -2.23 1.95 -6.79
CA PRO A 65 -1.56 2.39 -8.02
C PRO A 65 -2.39 2.17 -9.27
N GLY A 66 -2.94 0.97 -9.47
CA GLY A 66 -3.71 0.67 -10.68
C GLY A 66 -4.98 1.51 -10.82
N ARG A 67 -5.67 1.84 -9.71
CA ARG A 67 -6.88 2.66 -9.77
C ARG A 67 -6.57 4.14 -9.99
N LEU A 68 -5.51 4.64 -9.37
CA LEU A 68 -5.07 6.01 -9.65
C LEU A 68 -4.70 6.17 -11.12
N LEU A 69 -3.89 5.26 -11.66
CA LEU A 69 -3.50 5.31 -13.07
C LEU A 69 -4.73 5.27 -14.00
N GLN A 70 -5.71 4.42 -13.70
CA GLN A 70 -6.97 4.37 -14.45
C GLN A 70 -7.68 5.72 -14.45
N HIS A 71 -7.73 6.42 -13.33
CA HIS A 71 -8.33 7.75 -13.27
C HIS A 71 -7.52 8.79 -14.02
N LEU A 72 -6.18 8.77 -13.92
CA LEU A 72 -5.31 9.69 -14.67
C LEU A 72 -5.52 9.58 -16.18
N GLU A 73 -5.82 8.38 -16.67
CA GLU A 73 -6.00 8.10 -18.10
C GLU A 73 -7.44 8.28 -18.60
N GLN A 74 -8.43 8.04 -17.73
CA GLN A 74 -9.83 7.90 -18.16
C GLN A 74 -10.78 8.93 -17.56
N THR A 75 -10.37 9.69 -16.54
CA THR A 75 -11.24 10.69 -15.90
C THR A 75 -11.06 12.04 -16.57
N PRO A 76 -12.09 12.56 -17.26
CA PRO A 76 -12.00 13.87 -17.87
C PRO A 76 -11.70 14.95 -16.81
N TYR A 77 -10.83 15.89 -17.16
CA TYR A 77 -10.47 17.03 -16.31
C TYR A 77 -9.82 16.69 -14.96
N PHE A 78 -9.32 15.45 -14.80
CA PHE A 78 -8.51 15.13 -13.63
C PHE A 78 -7.15 15.81 -13.75
N ASN A 79 -7.05 17.01 -13.25
CA ASN A 79 -5.83 17.78 -13.24
C ASN A 79 -5.02 17.52 -11.97
N VAL A 80 -3.77 17.15 -12.14
CA VAL A 80 -2.82 16.86 -11.05
C VAL A 80 -1.69 17.90 -10.94
N ASP A 81 -1.72 18.97 -11.75
CA ASP A 81 -0.67 20.00 -11.78
C ASP A 81 -0.47 20.69 -10.43
N ALA A 82 -1.54 20.77 -9.62
CA ALA A 82 -1.52 21.36 -8.29
C ALA A 82 -1.10 20.39 -7.17
N VAL A 83 -0.68 19.17 -7.49
CA VAL A 83 -0.23 18.20 -6.49
C VAL A 83 1.10 18.64 -5.88
N GLN A 84 1.07 18.94 -4.58
CA GLN A 84 2.23 19.40 -3.83
C GLN A 84 2.93 18.27 -3.07
N MET A 85 2.23 17.15 -2.80
CA MET A 85 2.77 16.05 -2.02
C MET A 85 2.36 14.70 -2.58
N LEU A 86 3.34 13.80 -2.70
CA LEU A 86 3.16 12.39 -3.01
C LEU A 86 3.70 11.56 -1.84
N VAL A 87 2.91 10.63 -1.34
CA VAL A 87 3.32 9.66 -0.32
C VAL A 87 3.27 8.26 -0.94
N LEU A 88 4.38 7.55 -0.89
CA LEU A 88 4.51 6.14 -1.28
C LEU A 88 4.62 5.31 0.00
N ASP A 89 3.53 4.67 0.38
CA ASP A 89 3.45 3.88 1.60
C ASP A 89 3.70 2.39 1.30
N GLU A 90 4.53 1.72 2.10
CA GLU A 90 5.00 0.36 1.87
C GLU A 90 5.55 0.16 0.43
N ALA A 91 6.51 0.99 0.06
CA ALA A 91 7.04 1.05 -1.30
C ALA A 91 7.65 -0.28 -1.79
N ASP A 92 8.29 -1.05 -0.92
CA ASP A 92 8.76 -2.41 -1.20
C ASP A 92 7.61 -3.33 -1.61
N ARG A 93 6.49 -3.29 -0.90
CA ARG A 93 5.31 -4.10 -1.25
C ARG A 93 4.64 -3.66 -2.54
N ILE A 94 4.60 -2.36 -2.82
CA ILE A 94 4.11 -1.87 -4.12
C ILE A 94 4.93 -2.49 -5.26
N LEU A 95 6.25 -2.55 -5.12
CA LEU A 95 7.15 -3.14 -6.11
C LEU A 95 7.01 -4.66 -6.20
N ASP A 96 6.94 -5.37 -5.06
CA ASP A 96 6.77 -6.82 -4.98
C ASP A 96 5.45 -7.30 -5.62
N MET A 97 4.41 -6.48 -5.55
CA MET A 97 3.12 -6.74 -6.21
C MET A 97 3.12 -6.45 -7.72
N GLY A 98 4.25 -6.01 -8.28
CA GLY A 98 4.40 -5.78 -9.70
C GLY A 98 3.86 -4.44 -10.21
N PHE A 99 3.65 -3.46 -9.33
CA PHE A 99 3.14 -2.13 -9.72
C PHE A 99 4.21 -1.15 -10.22
N ARG A 100 5.42 -1.65 -10.54
CA ARG A 100 6.53 -0.79 -10.96
C ARG A 100 6.18 0.08 -12.17
N ASP A 101 5.65 -0.54 -13.23
CA ASP A 101 5.31 0.17 -14.48
C ASP A 101 4.20 1.19 -14.26
N GLN A 102 3.20 0.83 -13.43
CA GLN A 102 2.14 1.77 -13.06
C GLN A 102 2.69 2.96 -12.27
N LEU A 103 3.62 2.73 -11.35
CA LEU A 103 4.26 3.81 -10.59
C LEU A 103 5.03 4.77 -11.50
N VAL A 104 5.84 4.27 -12.43
CA VAL A 104 6.59 5.10 -13.38
C VAL A 104 5.61 5.98 -14.16
N ARG A 105 4.56 5.39 -14.73
CA ARG A 105 3.53 6.14 -15.46
C ARG A 105 2.81 7.18 -14.58
N ILE A 106 2.50 6.86 -13.34
CA ILE A 106 1.91 7.83 -12.40
C ILE A 106 2.87 8.99 -12.16
N LEU A 107 4.16 8.71 -11.95
CA LEU A 107 5.17 9.74 -11.72
C LEU A 107 5.31 10.70 -12.92
N ASP A 108 5.12 10.19 -14.15
CA ASP A 108 5.15 11.00 -15.39
C ASP A 108 3.98 11.98 -15.49
N TYR A 109 2.82 11.66 -14.88
CA TYR A 109 1.67 12.58 -14.79
C TYR A 109 1.84 13.67 -13.74
N LEU A 110 2.64 13.41 -12.69
CA LEU A 110 2.72 14.31 -11.55
C LEU A 110 3.75 15.45 -11.76
N PRO A 111 3.50 16.64 -11.21
CA PRO A 111 4.44 17.75 -11.33
C PRO A 111 5.80 17.41 -10.73
N ALA A 112 6.88 17.85 -11.39
CA ALA A 112 8.25 17.62 -10.94
C ALA A 112 8.55 18.34 -9.61
N GLN A 113 7.95 19.52 -9.41
CA GLN A 113 8.07 20.28 -8.16
C GLN A 113 7.01 19.83 -7.16
N ARG A 114 7.33 18.78 -6.40
CA ARG A 114 6.51 18.27 -5.31
C ARG A 114 7.40 17.75 -4.19
N GLN A 115 6.87 17.67 -2.99
CA GLN A 115 7.46 16.87 -1.92
C GLN A 115 7.08 15.39 -2.14
N THR A 116 8.04 14.49 -2.09
CA THR A 116 7.77 13.05 -2.12
C THR A 116 8.26 12.42 -0.82
N LEU A 117 7.37 11.70 -0.13
CA LEU A 117 7.66 10.91 1.06
C LEU A 117 7.58 9.43 0.68
N LEU A 118 8.65 8.68 0.95
CA LEU A 118 8.72 7.25 0.67
C LEU A 118 8.91 6.48 1.97
N PHE A 119 7.95 5.65 2.31
CA PHE A 119 8.00 4.76 3.47
C PHE A 119 8.19 3.31 2.99
N SER A 120 9.16 2.61 3.57
CA SER A 120 9.46 1.22 3.24
C SER A 120 10.10 0.52 4.43
N ALA A 121 9.75 -0.74 4.66
CA ALA A 121 10.36 -1.57 5.68
C ALA A 121 11.75 -2.09 5.25
N THR A 122 12.03 -2.11 3.94
CA THR A 122 13.27 -2.66 3.39
C THR A 122 13.99 -1.67 2.47
N GLN A 123 15.32 -1.83 2.38
CA GLN A 123 16.22 -1.00 1.55
C GLN A 123 16.70 -1.79 0.32
N THR A 124 15.79 -2.44 -0.40
CA THR A 124 16.15 -3.20 -1.61
C THR A 124 16.69 -2.29 -2.73
N LYS A 125 17.39 -2.88 -3.71
CA LYS A 125 17.86 -2.12 -4.88
C LYS A 125 16.72 -1.45 -5.63
N ASP A 126 15.57 -2.12 -5.71
CA ASP A 126 14.38 -1.60 -6.40
C ASP A 126 13.75 -0.42 -5.66
N VAL A 127 13.71 -0.45 -4.33
CA VAL A 127 13.26 0.68 -3.50
C VAL A 127 14.21 1.88 -3.68
N LYS A 128 15.52 1.66 -3.68
CA LYS A 128 16.51 2.72 -3.96
C LYS A 128 16.36 3.31 -5.36
N HIS A 129 16.08 2.46 -6.35
CA HIS A 129 15.82 2.93 -7.71
C HIS A 129 14.53 3.75 -7.78
N LEU A 130 13.46 3.30 -7.13
CA LEU A 130 12.20 4.06 -7.04
C LEU A 130 12.40 5.42 -6.34
N ALA A 131 13.15 5.46 -5.25
CA ALA A 131 13.51 6.71 -4.58
C ALA A 131 14.24 7.66 -5.54
N THR A 132 15.16 7.13 -6.36
CA THR A 132 15.87 7.92 -7.37
C THR A 132 14.95 8.54 -8.42
N LEU A 133 13.86 7.85 -8.81
CA LEU A 133 12.89 8.32 -9.79
C LEU A 133 11.86 9.28 -9.19
N SER A 134 11.51 9.09 -7.93
CA SER A 134 10.39 9.79 -7.30
C SER A 134 10.78 11.00 -6.45
N ILE A 135 12.03 11.06 -5.96
CA ILE A 135 12.53 12.08 -5.03
C ILE A 135 13.61 12.93 -5.69
N ASN A 136 13.62 14.22 -5.39
CA ASN A 136 14.68 15.12 -5.84
C ASN A 136 16.01 14.78 -5.15
N ARG A 137 17.00 14.33 -5.89
CA ARG A 137 18.31 13.90 -5.38
C ARG A 137 19.09 14.97 -4.62
N LYS A 138 18.82 16.26 -4.89
CA LYS A 138 19.54 17.37 -4.25
C LYS A 138 19.06 17.67 -2.84
N THR A 139 17.83 17.25 -2.51
CA THR A 139 17.16 17.58 -1.25
C THR A 139 16.65 16.36 -0.52
N VAL A 140 17.12 15.16 -0.90
CA VAL A 140 16.71 13.92 -0.24
C VAL A 140 17.27 13.85 1.17
N GLU A 141 16.41 13.57 2.13
CA GLU A 141 16.74 13.27 3.52
C GLU A 141 16.34 11.82 3.81
N TYR A 142 17.25 11.07 4.42
CA TYR A 142 17.03 9.69 4.83
C TYR A 142 16.84 9.63 6.34
N VAL A 143 15.74 9.03 6.79
CA VAL A 143 15.43 8.82 8.21
C VAL A 143 15.28 7.33 8.47
N GLY A 144 16.27 6.72 9.07
CA GLY A 144 16.25 5.32 9.53
C GLY A 144 15.89 5.23 11.02
N VAL A 145 14.88 4.42 11.35
CA VAL A 145 14.39 4.30 12.74
C VAL A 145 15.16 3.20 13.50
N HIS A 146 15.66 2.17 12.81
CA HIS A 146 16.30 0.99 13.42
C HIS A 146 17.57 0.54 12.68
N ASP A 147 18.27 1.46 12.00
CA ASP A 147 19.44 1.11 11.18
C ASP A 147 20.64 0.57 11.99
N GLN A 148 20.62 0.71 13.31
CA GLN A 148 21.68 0.26 14.22
C GLN A 148 21.26 -0.91 15.12
N ASP A 149 20.01 -1.39 15.01
CA ASP A 149 19.54 -2.50 15.84
C ASP A 149 19.92 -3.83 15.18
N ASP A 150 20.86 -4.55 15.77
CA ASP A 150 21.22 -5.92 15.37
C ASP A 150 20.08 -6.94 15.63
N VAL A 151 19.02 -6.53 16.30
CA VAL A 151 17.87 -7.39 16.67
C VAL A 151 16.71 -7.17 15.71
N VAL A 152 16.62 -8.03 14.70
CA VAL A 152 15.56 -8.01 13.66
C VAL A 152 14.19 -8.45 14.20
N THR A 153 14.13 -9.10 15.37
CA THR A 153 12.90 -9.66 15.96
C THR A 153 12.63 -9.06 17.34
N PRO A 154 11.33 -8.74 17.65
CA PRO A 154 10.97 -8.29 18.99
C PRO A 154 11.39 -9.30 20.06
N GLU A 155 11.96 -8.84 21.17
CA GLU A 155 12.41 -9.70 22.29
C GLU A 155 11.32 -10.63 22.84
N GLN A 156 10.06 -10.22 22.76
CA GLN A 156 8.91 -10.99 23.23
C GLN A 156 8.47 -12.09 22.26
N LEU A 157 8.98 -12.10 21.01
CA LEU A 157 8.62 -13.09 20.01
C LEU A 157 9.42 -14.38 20.21
N LYS A 158 8.75 -15.43 20.66
CA LYS A 158 9.34 -16.79 20.71
C LYS A 158 9.12 -17.47 19.37
N GLN A 159 10.18 -17.81 18.68
CA GLN A 159 10.14 -18.50 17.40
C GLN A 159 10.62 -19.94 17.56
N SER A 160 9.94 -20.87 16.87
CA SER A 160 10.32 -22.26 16.82
C SER A 160 10.09 -22.78 15.40
N TYR A 161 10.93 -23.72 14.97
CA TYR A 161 10.74 -24.42 13.70
C TYR A 161 10.77 -25.91 13.90
N VAL A 162 10.12 -26.65 12.99
CA VAL A 162 10.17 -28.10 12.95
C VAL A 162 10.46 -28.56 11.53
N VAL A 163 11.35 -29.53 11.39
CA VAL A 163 11.68 -30.15 10.09
C VAL A 163 10.91 -31.45 10.01
N VAL A 164 10.00 -31.55 9.02
CA VAL A 164 9.18 -32.74 8.78
C VAL A 164 9.14 -33.06 7.28
N PRO A 165 9.03 -34.35 6.89
CA PRO A 165 8.71 -34.72 5.51
C PRO A 165 7.41 -34.06 5.05
N ILE A 166 7.33 -33.77 3.73
CA ILE A 166 6.21 -32.99 3.17
C ILE A 166 4.85 -33.67 3.40
N GLU A 167 4.82 -35.00 3.33
CA GLU A 167 3.63 -35.84 3.57
C GLU A 167 3.11 -35.74 5.01
N HIS A 168 3.95 -35.36 5.97
CA HIS A 168 3.57 -35.19 7.37
C HIS A 168 3.28 -33.76 7.78
N LYS A 169 3.45 -32.78 6.86
CA LYS A 169 3.28 -31.35 7.15
C LYS A 169 1.89 -31.03 7.69
N LEU A 170 0.84 -31.52 7.04
CA LEU A 170 -0.54 -31.30 7.48
C LEU A 170 -0.84 -31.95 8.84
N ASN A 171 -0.34 -33.19 9.05
CA ASN A 171 -0.48 -33.87 10.31
C ASN A 171 0.20 -33.14 11.46
N CYS A 172 1.36 -32.55 11.20
CA CYS A 172 2.07 -31.71 12.17
C CYS A 172 1.24 -30.47 12.54
N VAL A 173 0.71 -29.76 11.55
CA VAL A 173 -0.16 -28.59 11.79
C VAL A 173 -1.42 -28.98 12.56
N TYR A 174 -2.08 -30.07 12.18
CA TYR A 174 -3.27 -30.58 12.88
C TYR A 174 -2.96 -30.92 14.34
N SER A 175 -1.87 -31.64 14.61
CA SER A 175 -1.46 -31.99 15.97
C SER A 175 -1.16 -30.77 16.82
N PHE A 176 -0.48 -29.79 16.24
CA PHE A 176 -0.22 -28.51 16.89
C PHE A 176 -1.51 -27.79 17.26
N LEU A 177 -2.43 -27.62 16.31
CA LEU A 177 -3.72 -26.97 16.56
C LEU A 177 -4.54 -27.71 17.62
N LYS A 178 -4.57 -29.04 17.58
CA LYS A 178 -5.28 -29.88 18.56
C LYS A 178 -4.71 -29.73 19.98
N SER A 179 -3.40 -29.54 20.11
CA SER A 179 -2.77 -29.33 21.43
C SER A 179 -2.93 -27.89 21.95
N HIS A 180 -3.33 -26.94 21.09
CA HIS A 180 -3.43 -25.51 21.42
C HIS A 180 -4.86 -24.94 21.27
N LEU A 181 -5.89 -25.73 21.52
CA LEU A 181 -7.31 -25.35 21.33
C LEU A 181 -7.76 -24.09 22.10
N LYS A 182 -7.07 -23.76 23.19
CA LYS A 182 -7.36 -22.55 23.99
C LYS A 182 -6.61 -21.31 23.54
N SER A 183 -5.73 -21.43 22.55
CA SER A 183 -4.90 -20.33 22.03
C SER A 183 -5.50 -19.77 20.75
N LYS A 184 -5.38 -18.44 20.55
CA LYS A 184 -5.65 -17.83 19.24
C LYS A 184 -4.53 -18.22 18.30
N THR A 185 -4.85 -18.91 17.20
CA THR A 185 -3.86 -19.39 16.25
C THR A 185 -4.21 -18.90 14.84
N ILE A 186 -3.22 -18.42 14.12
CA ILE A 186 -3.32 -18.07 12.69
C ILE A 186 -2.33 -18.96 11.93
N ALA A 187 -2.82 -19.73 10.98
CA ALA A 187 -1.98 -20.54 10.10
C ALA A 187 -1.89 -19.92 8.70
N PHE A 188 -0.66 -19.64 8.24
CA PHE A 188 -0.40 -19.17 6.89
C PHE A 188 -0.01 -20.33 5.99
N MET A 189 -0.60 -20.38 4.79
CA MET A 189 -0.30 -21.37 3.77
C MET A 189 0.12 -20.68 2.47
N ALA A 190 1.01 -21.34 1.71
CA ALA A 190 1.56 -20.75 0.48
C ALA A 190 0.56 -20.73 -0.68
N THR A 191 -0.45 -21.62 -0.68
CA THR A 191 -1.46 -21.75 -1.74
C THR A 191 -2.86 -21.90 -1.18
N CYS A 192 -3.86 -21.37 -1.90
CA CYS A 192 -5.26 -21.70 -1.73
C CYS A 192 -5.57 -22.91 -2.64
N PHE A 193 -6.25 -23.93 -2.11
CA PHE A 193 -6.83 -25.00 -2.92
C PHE A 193 -8.22 -24.59 -3.38
#